data_e2d7dfe52afcbe54e7336b90103197dd
#
_entry.id   e2d7dfe52afcbe54e7336b90103197dd
#
_cell.length_a   1.000
_cell.length_b   1.000
_cell.length_c   1.000
_cell.angle_alpha   90.00
_cell.angle_beta   90.00
_cell.angle_gamma   90.00
#
_symmetry.space_group_name_H-M   'P 1'
#
loop_
_entity.id
_entity.type
_entity.pdbx_description
1 polymer ?
#
loop_
_entity_poly.entity_id
_entity_poly.type
_entity_poly.pdbx_seq_one_letter_code
_entity_poly.pdbx_strand_id
1 'polypeptide(L)'
;MNFEFKTWEEVSDYVDQHFKMPVSQWEHIVQNRNTYPAHAFSKGQLASKAWLIQQLFYVRVEKLPAVNPDTLIVLGSWIGSLIDPLFQRFPHIGRTYGIDIDAESIAKSEKLNQKHVQNEWKYKGVVADVNNLSLNNCEFETGGELITVKPDLIINTSCEHMDNT
;
A
#
# COMPACT_ATOMS: atom_id res chain seq x y z
N MET A 1 25.17 -8.18 0.15
CA MET A 1 24.63 -7.55 1.35
C MET A 1 23.24 -8.12 1.59
N ASN A 2 23.03 -8.75 2.73
CA ASN A 2 21.69 -9.30 3.04
C ASN A 2 20.84 -8.17 3.64
N PHE A 3 19.83 -7.71 2.89
CA PHE A 3 18.94 -6.61 3.29
C PHE A 3 17.67 -7.11 4.00
N GLU A 4 17.63 -8.37 4.40
CA GLU A 4 16.48 -8.94 5.07
C GLU A 4 16.61 -8.83 6.58
N PHE A 5 15.51 -8.51 7.23
CA PHE A 5 15.40 -8.63 8.68
C PHE A 5 15.23 -10.10 9.06
N LYS A 6 15.96 -10.54 10.06
CA LYS A 6 15.90 -11.91 10.56
C LYS A 6 14.89 -12.06 11.70
N THR A 7 14.76 -11.02 12.51
CA THR A 7 13.89 -11.02 13.68
C THR A 7 12.99 -9.80 13.70
N TRP A 8 11.93 -9.89 14.51
CA TRP A 8 11.04 -8.76 14.78
C TRP A 8 11.76 -7.60 15.46
N GLU A 9 12.68 -7.91 16.37
CA GLU A 9 13.49 -6.91 17.06
C GLU A 9 14.30 -6.08 16.09
N GLU A 10 14.94 -6.70 15.09
CA GLU A 10 15.68 -5.97 14.06
C GLU A 10 14.80 -5.02 13.25
N VAL A 11 13.56 -5.42 12.93
CA VAL A 11 12.59 -4.54 12.25
C VAL A 11 12.20 -3.39 13.16
N SER A 12 11.87 -3.70 14.40
CA SER A 12 11.47 -2.73 15.42
C SER A 12 12.52 -1.65 15.60
N ASP A 13 13.75 -2.06 15.85
CA ASP A 13 14.87 -1.15 16.06
C ASP A 13 15.12 -0.27 14.83
N TYR A 14 15.07 -0.87 13.66
CA TYR A 14 15.28 -0.13 12.42
C TYR A 14 14.18 0.93 12.17
N VAL A 15 12.92 0.56 12.32
CA VAL A 15 11.79 1.47 12.10
C VAL A 15 11.77 2.58 13.14
N ASP A 16 12.02 2.26 14.41
CA ASP A 16 12.06 3.26 15.49
C ASP A 16 13.19 4.26 15.31
N GLN A 17 14.40 3.77 15.00
CA GLN A 17 15.58 4.64 14.83
C GLN A 17 15.50 5.54 13.60
N HIS A 18 15.02 5.02 12.47
CA HIS A 18 15.06 5.73 11.20
C HIS A 18 13.80 6.51 10.87
N PHE A 19 12.65 6.06 11.34
CA PHE A 19 11.36 6.64 10.96
C PHE A 19 10.52 7.12 12.13
N LYS A 20 10.94 6.82 13.36
CA LYS A 20 10.19 7.15 14.58
C LYS A 20 8.71 6.76 14.51
N MET A 21 8.45 5.60 13.92
CA MET A 21 7.12 5.06 13.76
C MET A 21 6.86 3.95 14.78
N PRO A 22 5.66 3.88 15.35
CA PRO A 22 5.31 2.80 16.27
C PRO A 22 5.47 1.44 15.59
N VAL A 23 6.17 0.53 16.25
CA VAL A 23 6.42 -0.84 15.78
C VAL A 23 5.13 -1.58 15.45
N SER A 24 4.08 -1.35 16.25
CA SER A 24 2.75 -1.95 16.04
C SER A 24 2.18 -1.73 14.63
N GLN A 25 2.61 -0.70 13.92
CA GLN A 25 2.18 -0.45 12.55
C GLN A 25 2.73 -1.48 11.54
N TRP A 26 3.80 -2.17 11.90
CA TRP A 26 4.47 -3.16 11.04
C TRP A 26 4.28 -4.60 11.52
N GLU A 27 3.74 -4.77 12.73
CA GLU A 27 3.62 -6.08 13.37
C GLU A 27 2.89 -7.10 12.51
N HIS A 28 1.76 -6.72 11.93
CA HIS A 28 0.98 -7.59 11.07
C HIS A 28 1.76 -8.06 9.84
N ILE A 29 2.50 -7.17 9.20
CA ILE A 29 3.33 -7.49 8.04
C ILE A 29 4.40 -8.53 8.43
N VAL A 30 5.11 -8.27 9.52
CA VAL A 30 6.20 -9.14 9.95
C VAL A 30 5.72 -10.51 10.42
N GLN A 31 4.57 -10.58 11.07
CA GLN A 31 3.95 -11.85 11.45
C GLN A 31 3.61 -12.73 10.24
N ASN A 32 3.30 -12.13 9.10
CA ASN A 32 2.95 -12.85 7.87
C ASN A 32 4.12 -13.05 6.89
N ARG A 33 5.34 -12.63 7.24
CA ARG A 33 6.48 -12.65 6.32
C ARG A 33 6.80 -14.03 5.71
N ASN A 34 6.57 -15.11 6.45
CA ASN A 34 6.87 -16.46 5.99
C ASN A 34 5.87 -17.00 4.97
N THR A 35 4.72 -16.35 4.81
CA THR A 35 3.65 -16.74 3.88
C THR A 35 3.81 -16.09 2.50
N TYR A 36 4.62 -15.05 2.42
CA TYR A 36 4.80 -14.21 1.22
C TYR A 36 6.26 -14.26 0.75
N PRO A 37 6.55 -13.77 -0.47
CA PRO A 37 7.93 -13.70 -0.96
C PRO A 37 8.84 -12.96 0.02
N ALA A 38 9.96 -13.59 0.41
CA ALA A 38 10.88 -13.05 1.42
C ALA A 38 11.35 -11.62 1.11
N HIS A 39 11.63 -11.33 -0.17
CA HIS A 39 12.09 -10.00 -0.58
C HIS A 39 11.04 -8.89 -0.38
N ALA A 40 9.76 -9.24 -0.23
CA ALA A 40 8.70 -8.27 0.07
C ALA A 40 8.91 -7.58 1.44
N PHE A 41 9.64 -8.23 2.33
CA PHE A 41 9.90 -7.74 3.69
C PHE A 41 11.37 -7.38 3.91
N SER A 42 12.11 -7.14 2.83
CA SER A 42 13.49 -6.64 2.92
C SER A 42 13.54 -5.24 3.55
N LYS A 43 14.69 -4.88 4.09
CA LYS A 43 14.94 -3.55 4.65
C LYS A 43 14.55 -2.44 3.66
N GLY A 44 14.94 -2.58 2.39
CA GLY A 44 14.63 -1.61 1.36
C GLY A 44 13.13 -1.46 1.11
N GLN A 45 12.40 -2.55 1.06
CA GLN A 45 10.94 -2.53 0.88
C GLN A 45 10.22 -1.89 2.06
N LEU A 46 10.59 -2.24 3.27
CA LEU A 46 9.97 -1.66 4.48
C LEU A 46 10.36 -0.18 4.65
N ALA A 47 11.63 0.14 4.43
CA ALA A 47 12.12 1.52 4.53
C ALA A 47 11.44 2.46 3.52
N SER A 48 11.26 2.04 2.28
CA SER A 48 10.59 2.86 1.26
C SER A 48 9.14 3.14 1.60
N LYS A 49 8.43 2.16 2.15
CA LYS A 49 7.04 2.33 2.60
C LYS A 49 6.92 3.22 3.83
N ALA A 50 7.79 3.03 4.81
CA ALA A 50 7.86 3.89 5.98
C ALA A 50 8.17 5.34 5.61
N TRP A 51 9.13 5.54 4.71
CA TRP A 51 9.45 6.85 4.16
C TRP A 51 8.25 7.50 3.47
N LEU A 52 7.54 6.76 2.62
CA LEU A 52 6.35 7.25 1.94
C LEU A 52 5.26 7.70 2.92
N ILE A 53 4.97 6.88 3.92
CA ILE A 53 3.99 7.21 4.96
C ILE A 53 4.41 8.47 5.72
N GLN A 54 5.69 8.61 6.04
CA GLN A 54 6.23 9.80 6.69
C GLN A 54 6.08 11.05 5.81
N GLN A 55 6.36 10.95 4.50
CA GLN A 55 6.19 12.06 3.57
C GLN A 55 4.72 12.48 3.45
N LEU A 56 3.80 11.53 3.38
CA LEU A 56 2.37 11.82 3.37
C LEU A 56 1.93 12.55 4.66
N PHE A 57 2.49 12.18 5.79
CA PHE A 57 2.22 12.87 7.05
C PHE A 57 2.69 14.34 7.01
N TYR A 58 3.89 14.61 6.53
CA TYR A 58 4.40 15.98 6.41
C TYR A 58 3.57 16.82 5.42
N VAL A 59 3.22 16.27 4.27
CA VAL A 59 2.36 16.96 3.31
C VAL A 59 1.01 17.32 3.93
N ARG A 60 0.43 16.40 4.70
CA ARG A 60 -0.85 16.64 5.40
C ARG A 60 -0.75 17.77 6.42
N VAL A 61 0.31 17.77 7.23
CA VAL A 61 0.48 18.75 8.32
C VAL A 61 0.86 20.12 7.77
N GLU A 62 1.77 20.19 6.80
CA GLU A 62 2.36 21.45 6.34
C GLU A 62 1.57 22.13 5.22
N LYS A 63 1.02 21.35 4.30
CA LYS A 63 0.46 21.89 3.04
C LYS A 63 -1.04 21.66 2.86
N LEU A 64 -1.55 20.61 3.44
CA LEU A 64 -2.93 20.15 3.21
C LEU A 64 -3.53 19.60 4.52
N PRO A 65 -3.87 20.48 5.47
CA PRO A 65 -4.33 20.06 6.79
C PRO A 65 -5.58 19.16 6.80
N ALA A 66 -6.23 18.98 5.65
CA ALA A 66 -7.46 18.20 5.51
C ALA A 66 -7.37 17.04 4.50
N VAL A 67 -6.18 16.53 4.17
CA VAL A 67 -6.09 15.40 3.23
C VAL A 67 -6.46 14.10 3.92
N ASN A 68 -7.77 13.86 3.94
CA ASN A 68 -8.33 12.54 4.15
C ASN A 68 -9.00 12.16 2.82
N PRO A 69 -8.29 11.49 1.90
CA PRO A 69 -8.90 11.12 0.63
C PRO A 69 -10.05 10.15 0.87
N ASP A 70 -11.21 10.45 0.29
CA ASP A 70 -12.35 9.55 0.30
C ASP A 70 -12.07 8.33 -0.59
N THR A 71 -11.30 8.56 -1.65
CA THR A 71 -10.91 7.52 -2.60
C THR A 71 -9.42 7.62 -2.90
N LEU A 72 -8.70 6.54 -2.59
CA LEU A 72 -7.28 6.38 -2.82
C LEU A 72 -7.02 5.27 -3.83
N ILE A 73 -6.11 5.51 -4.75
CA ILE A 73 -5.58 4.48 -5.65
C ILE A 73 -4.09 4.30 -5.40
N VAL A 74 -3.66 3.05 -5.23
CA VAL A 74 -2.26 2.65 -5.14
C VAL A 74 -1.91 1.87 -6.41
N LEU A 75 -1.07 2.46 -7.25
CA LEU A 75 -0.59 1.84 -8.49
C LEU A 75 0.63 0.97 -8.21
N GLY A 76 0.67 -0.21 -8.80
CA GLY A 76 1.73 -1.18 -8.57
C GLY A 76 1.73 -1.67 -7.12
N SER A 77 0.54 -1.99 -6.60
CA SER A 77 0.36 -2.32 -5.18
C SER A 77 1.00 -3.63 -4.75
N TRP A 78 1.33 -4.48 -5.72
CA TRP A 78 1.96 -5.78 -5.49
C TRP A 78 1.17 -6.59 -4.45
N ILE A 79 1.82 -7.14 -3.42
CA ILE A 79 1.15 -7.88 -2.35
C ILE A 79 0.46 -7.00 -1.30
N GLY A 80 0.42 -5.69 -1.50
CA GLY A 80 -0.32 -4.76 -0.63
C GLY A 80 0.25 -4.55 0.76
N SER A 81 1.56 -4.71 0.93
CA SER A 81 2.20 -4.53 2.25
C SER A 81 2.20 -3.08 2.77
N LEU A 82 1.94 -2.11 1.89
CA LEU A 82 1.76 -0.71 2.27
C LEU A 82 0.42 -0.44 2.95
N ILE A 83 -0.62 -1.20 2.64
CA ILE A 83 -2.03 -0.85 2.91
C ILE A 83 -2.31 -0.77 4.41
N ASP A 84 -1.99 -1.81 5.16
CA ASP A 84 -2.29 -1.84 6.60
C ASP A 84 -1.54 -0.77 7.39
N PRO A 85 -0.22 -0.56 7.22
CA PRO A 85 0.49 0.55 7.86
C PRO A 85 -0.07 1.92 7.49
N LEU A 86 -0.47 2.09 6.23
CA LEU A 86 -1.08 3.33 5.76
C LEU A 86 -2.40 3.62 6.49
N PHE A 87 -3.27 2.63 6.63
CA PHE A 87 -4.54 2.78 7.35
C PHE A 87 -4.36 2.96 8.85
N GLN A 88 -3.35 2.34 9.44
CA GLN A 88 -3.02 2.56 10.85
C GLN A 88 -2.56 4.00 11.09
N ARG A 89 -1.77 4.56 10.19
CA ARG A 89 -1.27 5.93 10.31
C ARG A 89 -2.32 6.97 9.95
N PHE A 90 -3.19 6.66 8.98
CA PHE A 90 -4.24 7.53 8.47
C PHE A 90 -5.60 6.84 8.50
N PRO A 91 -6.20 6.67 9.68
CA PRO A 91 -7.43 5.87 9.84
C PRO A 91 -8.66 6.46 9.13
N HIS A 92 -8.58 7.73 8.73
CA HIS A 92 -9.67 8.42 8.03
C HIS A 92 -9.58 8.34 6.49
N ILE A 93 -8.56 7.68 5.93
CA ILE A 93 -8.56 7.34 4.51
C ILE A 93 -9.81 6.52 4.20
N GLY A 94 -10.51 6.88 3.15
CA GLY A 94 -11.69 6.17 2.69
C GLY A 94 -11.37 4.90 1.91
N ARG A 95 -12.17 4.61 0.89
CA ARG A 95 -11.99 3.42 0.06
C ARG A 95 -10.70 3.48 -0.75
N THR A 96 -9.95 2.39 -0.71
CA THR A 96 -8.64 2.28 -1.36
C THR A 96 -8.62 1.09 -2.31
N TYR A 97 -8.13 1.33 -3.54
CA TYR A 97 -7.93 0.31 -4.56
C TYR A 97 -6.43 0.11 -4.78
N GLY A 98 -5.97 -1.11 -4.60
CA GLY A 98 -4.62 -1.52 -4.98
C GLY A 98 -4.64 -2.14 -6.36
N ILE A 99 -3.92 -1.55 -7.32
CA ILE A 99 -3.92 -1.97 -8.72
C ILE A 99 -2.58 -2.58 -9.07
N ASP A 100 -2.60 -3.76 -9.64
CA ASP A 100 -1.43 -4.44 -10.18
C ASP A 100 -1.85 -5.30 -11.38
N ILE A 101 -0.93 -5.52 -12.31
CA ILE A 101 -1.16 -6.37 -13.47
C ILE A 101 -1.12 -7.86 -13.12
N ASP A 102 -0.43 -8.21 -12.03
CA ASP A 102 -0.25 -9.59 -11.60
C ASP A 102 -1.41 -10.05 -10.71
N ALA A 103 -2.26 -10.93 -11.26
CA ALA A 103 -3.42 -11.46 -10.56
C ALA A 103 -3.07 -12.25 -9.29
N GLU A 104 -1.93 -12.95 -9.27
CA GLU A 104 -1.47 -13.69 -8.10
C GLU A 104 -1.09 -12.74 -6.96
N SER A 105 -0.37 -11.66 -7.27
CA SER A 105 -0.03 -10.63 -6.31
C SER A 105 -1.27 -9.94 -5.74
N ILE A 106 -2.27 -9.67 -6.56
CA ILE A 106 -3.54 -9.08 -6.11
C ILE A 106 -4.29 -10.03 -5.16
N ALA A 107 -4.37 -11.32 -5.48
CA ALA A 107 -4.98 -12.31 -4.58
C ALA A 107 -4.25 -12.38 -3.22
N LYS A 108 -2.92 -12.34 -3.22
CA LYS A 108 -2.11 -12.27 -2.00
C LYS A 108 -2.33 -10.98 -1.23
N SER A 109 -2.47 -9.86 -1.94
CA SER A 109 -2.76 -8.55 -1.38
C SER A 109 -4.09 -8.51 -0.62
N GLU A 110 -5.14 -9.07 -1.18
CA GLU A 110 -6.44 -9.15 -0.51
C GLU A 110 -6.41 -10.08 0.71
N LYS A 111 -5.68 -11.18 0.62
CA LYS A 111 -5.49 -12.09 1.75
C LYS A 111 -4.70 -11.43 2.89
N LEU A 112 -3.61 -10.74 2.57
CA LEU A 112 -2.81 -10.01 3.57
C LEU A 112 -3.63 -8.92 4.28
N ASN A 113 -4.49 -8.25 3.53
CA ASN A 113 -5.32 -7.14 4.03
C ASN A 113 -6.77 -7.55 4.30
N GLN A 114 -7.03 -8.82 4.58
CA GLN A 114 -8.37 -9.40 4.72
C GLN A 114 -9.27 -8.63 5.69
N LYS A 115 -8.74 -8.11 6.78
CA LYS A 115 -9.49 -7.30 7.74
C LYS A 115 -10.08 -6.01 7.15
N HIS A 116 -9.52 -5.52 6.04
CA HIS A 116 -9.98 -4.34 5.33
C HIS A 116 -10.84 -4.66 4.10
N VAL A 117 -10.88 -5.92 3.69
CA VAL A 117 -11.67 -6.41 2.55
C VAL A 117 -13.07 -6.85 2.96
N GLN A 118 -13.22 -7.34 4.19
CA GLN A 118 -14.47 -7.87 4.74
C GLN A 118 -15.38 -6.77 5.29
N ASN A 119 -16.70 -7.08 5.38
CA ASN A 119 -17.76 -6.22 5.91
C ASN A 119 -17.90 -4.90 5.12
N GLU A 120 -17.84 -3.77 5.78
CA GLU A 120 -17.76 -2.46 5.14
C GLU A 120 -16.35 -2.28 4.57
N TRP A 121 -16.13 -2.81 3.39
CA TRP A 121 -14.80 -2.88 2.80
C TRP A 121 -14.13 -1.50 2.66
N LYS A 122 -12.87 -1.46 3.01
CA LYS A 122 -12.00 -0.29 2.90
C LYS A 122 -10.92 -0.46 1.84
N TYR A 123 -10.56 -1.71 1.52
CA TYR A 123 -9.55 -2.08 0.55
C TYR A 123 -10.08 -3.11 -0.45
N LYS A 124 -9.76 -2.90 -1.72
CA LYS A 124 -9.93 -3.90 -2.79
C LYS A 124 -8.69 -3.97 -3.67
N GLY A 125 -8.28 -5.18 -4.01
CA GLY A 125 -7.30 -5.44 -5.06
C GLY A 125 -7.96 -5.46 -6.43
N VAL A 126 -7.30 -4.88 -7.41
CA VAL A 126 -7.77 -4.82 -8.80
C VAL A 126 -6.66 -5.27 -9.74
N VAL A 127 -6.97 -6.24 -10.59
CA VAL A 127 -6.06 -6.67 -11.67
C VAL A 127 -6.28 -5.77 -12.88
N ALA A 128 -5.34 -4.90 -13.16
CA ALA A 128 -5.39 -4.01 -14.31
C ALA A 128 -4.00 -3.54 -14.71
N ASP A 129 -3.82 -3.25 -16.00
CA ASP A 129 -2.62 -2.60 -16.51
C ASP A 129 -2.74 -1.08 -16.31
N VAL A 130 -1.89 -0.53 -15.46
CA VAL A 130 -1.90 0.91 -15.15
C VAL A 130 -1.61 1.80 -16.36
N ASN A 131 -0.92 1.29 -17.38
CA ASN A 131 -0.67 2.02 -18.61
C ASN A 131 -1.95 2.27 -19.44
N ASN A 132 -2.99 1.50 -19.20
CA ASN A 132 -4.29 1.62 -19.85
C ASN A 132 -5.32 2.42 -19.04
N LEU A 133 -4.94 2.92 -17.86
CA LEU A 133 -5.84 3.68 -17.00
C LEU A 133 -5.73 5.19 -17.24
N SER A 134 -6.87 5.86 -17.32
CA SER A 134 -6.95 7.31 -17.16
C SER A 134 -6.91 7.66 -15.69
N LEU A 135 -5.92 8.43 -15.25
CA LEU A 135 -5.76 8.77 -13.83
C LEU A 135 -6.80 9.75 -13.30
N ASN A 136 -7.54 10.43 -14.17
CA ASN A 136 -8.60 11.34 -13.77
C ASN A 136 -9.92 10.60 -13.51
N ASN A 137 -10.20 9.56 -14.30
CA ASN A 137 -11.36 8.68 -14.17
C ASN A 137 -10.88 7.26 -14.47
N CYS A 138 -10.56 6.51 -13.44
CA CYS A 138 -10.08 5.15 -13.59
C CYS A 138 -11.26 4.21 -13.84
N GLU A 139 -11.26 3.53 -14.98
CA GLU A 139 -12.20 2.48 -15.29
C GLU A 139 -11.52 1.13 -15.14
N PHE A 140 -12.10 0.26 -14.34
CA PHE A 140 -11.62 -1.10 -14.16
C PHE A 140 -12.74 -2.05 -13.74
N GLU A 141 -12.52 -3.32 -13.97
CA GLU A 141 -13.45 -4.38 -13.57
C GLU A 141 -13.14 -4.85 -12.15
N THR A 142 -14.15 -4.92 -11.31
CA THR A 142 -14.06 -5.51 -9.99
C THR A 142 -15.36 -6.25 -9.65
N GLY A 143 -15.26 -7.48 -9.14
CA GLY A 143 -16.42 -8.29 -8.82
C GLY A 143 -17.35 -8.57 -10.02
N GLY A 144 -16.81 -8.61 -11.26
CA GLY A 144 -17.57 -8.82 -12.48
C GLY A 144 -18.30 -7.58 -13.01
N GLU A 145 -18.11 -6.42 -12.40
CA GLU A 145 -18.69 -5.15 -12.82
C GLU A 145 -17.61 -4.15 -13.24
N LEU A 146 -17.87 -3.45 -14.36
CA LEU A 146 -17.06 -2.29 -14.74
C LEU A 146 -17.46 -1.10 -13.90
N ILE A 147 -16.49 -0.53 -13.18
CA ILE A 147 -16.69 0.66 -12.36
C ILE A 147 -15.79 1.79 -12.81
N THR A 148 -16.24 3.01 -12.57
CA THR A 148 -15.45 4.23 -12.78
C THR A 148 -15.16 4.87 -11.43
N VAL A 149 -13.88 5.11 -11.15
CA VAL A 149 -13.43 5.69 -9.89
C VAL A 149 -12.67 6.99 -10.17
N LYS A 150 -13.08 8.05 -9.50
CA LYS A 150 -12.36 9.32 -9.49
C LYS A 150 -11.55 9.42 -8.20
N PRO A 151 -10.23 9.22 -8.24
CA PRO A 151 -9.41 9.27 -7.04
C PRO A 151 -9.17 10.70 -6.56
N ASP A 152 -9.14 10.88 -5.25
CA ASP A 152 -8.69 12.11 -4.60
C ASP A 152 -7.17 12.13 -4.43
N LEU A 153 -6.58 10.94 -4.31
CA LEU A 153 -5.14 10.74 -4.17
C LEU A 153 -4.70 9.49 -4.93
N ILE A 154 -3.58 9.60 -5.60
CA ILE A 154 -2.92 8.46 -6.26
C ILE A 154 -1.52 8.31 -5.69
N ILE A 155 -1.18 7.12 -5.23
CA ILE A 155 0.17 6.73 -4.81
C ILE A 155 0.73 5.76 -5.86
N ASN A 156 1.87 6.10 -6.45
CA ASN A 156 2.55 5.24 -7.39
C ASN A 156 3.77 4.59 -6.73
N THR A 157 3.74 3.28 -6.59
CA THR A 157 4.81 2.49 -5.94
C THR A 157 5.64 1.65 -6.89
N SER A 158 5.39 1.73 -8.21
CA SER A 158 6.13 0.93 -9.20
C SER A 158 6.51 1.71 -10.46
N CYS A 159 7.01 2.94 -10.28
CA CYS A 159 7.38 3.82 -11.40
C CYS A 159 8.40 3.20 -12.36
N GLU A 160 9.25 2.31 -11.88
CA GLU A 160 10.29 1.63 -12.67
C GLU A 160 9.75 0.60 -13.68
N HIS A 161 8.49 0.19 -13.49
CA HIS A 161 7.82 -0.80 -14.35
C HIS A 161 6.72 -0.19 -15.22
N MET A 162 6.60 1.13 -15.23
CA MET A 162 5.59 1.86 -15.98
C MET A 162 6.22 2.62 -17.14
N ASP A 163 5.50 2.68 -18.25
CA ASP A 163 5.88 3.55 -19.37
C ASP A 163 5.77 5.01 -18.95
N ASN A 164 6.82 5.78 -19.26
CA ASN A 164 6.90 7.21 -18.93
C ASN A 164 6.16 8.09 -19.98
N THR A 165 5.06 7.60 -20.47
CA THR A 165 4.26 8.35 -21.46
C THR A 165 3.10 9.08 -20.83
#